data_7e2be3b49dca85a35d6a5adc6911cbce
#
_entry.id   7e2be3b49dca85a35d6a5adc6911cbce
#
_cell.length_a   1.000
_cell.length_b   1.000
_cell.length_c   1.000
_cell.angle_alpha   90.00
_cell.angle_beta   90.00
_cell.angle_gamma   90.00
#
_symmetry.space_group_name_H-M   'P 1'
#
loop_
_entity.id
_entity.type
_entity.pdbx_description
1 polymer ?
#
loop_
_entity_poly.entity_id
_entity_poly.type
_entity_poly.pdbx_seq_one_letter_code
_entity_poly.pdbx_strand_id
1 'polypeptide(L)'
;LITVIGAGLSGLSAAYHLGTDYIVLEREAEVGGLCRSVATKGYIFDLAPHIFFTGNQYVSGLIDDLLHEDLVRQARRAYIYLKGTYVEYPFEVNLHGLPRETIEECISGFEERGRTQPGNFLEWIHSTFGAGIAKHYMVPYNEKVWKYPLDQMNVDWIAGRVPTPSIDEMIRGAKEKVEKDYGPNAYFLYPRRGGIGAIADALASRVGNISLNSEAVEIDPEDREGVNVTYRENCGRKRTIESDAVLSSMPLPEIVKIMRDAPNEVVEASERLVYNSLICVNIGVDRPRISDKHWLYFPESEYVFNRISFPMNFSGETAPRDRSSILVEVTYRGTRPNLEETKIKVREGLIAAGILSEDDKVDVFDALDFKYAYVINDLDHGRNVAIIHDYLRGNRIHPMGRFGEWGYLNMDRSILSGRNAAEKIRVGVR
;
A
#
# COMPACT_ATOMS: atom_id res chain seq x y z
N LEU A 1 14.16 28.52 3.73
CA LEU A 1 12.88 27.92 3.36
C LEU A 1 13.06 26.46 2.92
N ILE A 2 12.24 25.55 3.42
CA ILE A 2 12.25 24.14 3.02
C ILE A 2 11.03 23.89 2.10
N THR A 3 11.27 23.29 0.93
CA THR A 3 10.17 22.83 0.09
C THR A 3 9.86 21.36 0.33
N VAL A 4 8.62 21.04 0.66
CA VAL A 4 8.09 19.68 0.81
C VAL A 4 7.26 19.35 -0.42
N ILE A 5 7.63 18.30 -1.17
CA ILE A 5 6.91 17.89 -2.37
C ILE A 5 6.05 16.66 -2.06
N GLY A 6 4.73 16.85 -2.18
CA GLY A 6 3.68 15.89 -1.89
C GLY A 6 3.08 16.05 -0.49
N ALA A 7 1.74 16.14 -0.42
CA ALA A 7 0.96 16.21 0.81
C ALA A 7 0.33 14.87 1.20
N GLY A 8 1.00 13.74 0.93
CA GLY A 8 0.68 12.44 1.52
C GLY A 8 1.14 12.38 2.98
N LEU A 9 0.89 11.26 3.67
CA LEU A 9 1.23 11.10 5.09
C LEU A 9 2.68 11.46 5.44
N SER A 10 3.63 11.16 4.56
CA SER A 10 5.05 11.47 4.79
C SER A 10 5.32 12.97 4.68
N GLY A 11 4.78 13.64 3.65
CA GLY A 11 4.95 15.09 3.48
C GLY A 11 4.26 15.89 4.58
N LEU A 12 3.03 15.51 4.93
CA LEU A 12 2.30 16.12 6.04
C LEU A 12 3.04 15.93 7.37
N SER A 13 3.56 14.72 7.63
CA SER A 13 4.37 14.46 8.81
C SER A 13 5.67 15.28 8.81
N ALA A 14 6.34 15.39 7.67
CA ALA A 14 7.54 16.22 7.58
C ALA A 14 7.24 17.70 7.89
N ALA A 15 6.21 18.27 7.28
CA ALA A 15 5.78 19.64 7.51
C ALA A 15 5.40 19.89 9.00
N TYR A 16 4.65 18.96 9.59
CA TYR A 16 4.30 19.02 11.03
C TYR A 16 5.53 19.10 11.93
N HIS A 17 6.61 18.36 11.62
CA HIS A 17 7.84 18.33 12.42
C HIS A 17 8.83 19.44 12.06
N LEU A 18 8.75 20.04 10.88
CA LEU A 18 9.53 21.25 10.55
C LEU A 18 9.08 22.45 11.38
N GLY A 19 7.80 22.59 11.62
CA GLY A 19 7.20 23.66 12.43
C GLY A 19 7.02 24.97 11.69
N THR A 20 8.08 25.58 11.17
CA THR A 20 8.07 26.88 10.44
C THR A 20 8.98 26.82 9.22
N ASP A 21 8.93 27.86 8.39
CA ASP A 21 9.83 28.10 7.24
C ASP A 21 9.81 26.99 6.20
N TYR A 22 8.62 26.46 5.87
CA TYR A 22 8.42 25.52 4.80
C TYR A 22 7.22 25.90 3.92
N ILE A 23 7.16 25.29 2.75
CA ILE A 23 5.98 25.23 1.88
C ILE A 23 5.76 23.77 1.44
N VAL A 24 4.51 23.31 1.46
CA VAL A 24 4.12 22.01 0.91
C VAL A 24 3.50 22.22 -0.46
N LEU A 25 4.04 21.57 -1.50
CA LEU A 25 3.50 21.55 -2.85
C LEU A 25 2.76 20.23 -3.08
N GLU A 26 1.47 20.30 -3.38
CA GLU A 26 0.64 19.14 -3.71
C GLU A 26 -0.02 19.33 -5.08
N ARG A 27 0.16 18.39 -5.99
CA ARG A 27 -0.39 18.45 -7.35
C ARG A 27 -1.91 18.30 -7.41
N GLU A 28 -2.46 17.53 -6.46
CA GLU A 28 -3.89 17.26 -6.39
C GLU A 28 -4.64 18.42 -5.70
N ALA A 29 -5.97 18.42 -5.83
CA ALA A 29 -6.84 19.37 -5.14
C ALA A 29 -7.06 19.05 -3.65
N GLU A 30 -6.55 17.91 -3.19
CA GLU A 30 -6.73 17.37 -1.83
C GLU A 30 -5.45 16.76 -1.31
N VAL A 31 -5.27 16.82 0.00
CA VAL A 31 -4.16 16.17 0.71
C VAL A 31 -4.39 14.67 0.87
N GLY A 32 -3.38 13.92 1.36
CA GLY A 32 -3.51 12.51 1.77
C GLY A 32 -2.86 11.51 0.82
N GLY A 33 -2.55 11.89 -0.43
CA GLY A 33 -1.94 10.98 -1.40
C GLY A 33 -2.82 9.75 -1.65
N LEU A 34 -2.28 8.53 -1.51
CA LEU A 34 -3.05 7.28 -1.61
C LEU A 34 -3.90 6.96 -0.38
N CYS A 35 -3.71 7.67 0.73
CA CYS A 35 -4.54 7.54 1.94
C CYS A 35 -5.74 8.47 1.93
N ARG A 36 -6.24 8.87 0.76
CA ARG A 36 -7.50 9.60 0.60
C ARG A 36 -8.68 8.65 0.56
N SER A 37 -9.85 9.18 0.83
CA SER A 37 -11.13 8.49 0.67
C SER A 37 -12.07 9.34 -0.19
N VAL A 38 -12.93 8.70 -0.96
CA VAL A 38 -13.91 9.36 -1.81
C VAL A 38 -15.32 9.01 -1.35
N ALA A 39 -16.19 10.01 -1.28
CA ALA A 39 -17.59 9.84 -0.96
C ALA A 39 -18.44 9.89 -2.24
N THR A 40 -19.29 8.89 -2.44
CA THR A 40 -20.21 8.82 -3.56
C THR A 40 -21.52 8.15 -3.15
N LYS A 41 -22.65 8.80 -3.42
CA LYS A 41 -24.00 8.28 -3.10
C LYS A 41 -24.17 7.78 -1.66
N GLY A 42 -23.47 8.40 -0.69
CA GLY A 42 -23.48 8.00 0.71
C GLY A 42 -22.53 6.87 1.09
N TYR A 43 -21.81 6.31 0.14
CA TYR A 43 -20.70 5.40 0.39
C TYR A 43 -19.39 6.16 0.54
N ILE A 44 -18.47 5.60 1.33
CA ILE A 44 -17.09 6.09 1.47
C ILE A 44 -16.17 4.93 1.07
N PHE A 45 -15.34 5.18 0.06
CA PHE A 45 -14.32 4.24 -0.40
C PHE A 45 -12.94 4.87 -0.24
N ASP A 46 -12.00 4.14 0.33
CA ASP A 46 -10.60 4.51 0.27
C ASP A 46 -10.08 4.36 -1.17
N LEU A 47 -9.11 5.18 -1.59
CA LEU A 47 -8.55 5.09 -2.93
C LEU A 47 -7.92 3.70 -3.19
N ALA A 48 -7.31 3.12 -2.14
CA ALA A 48 -6.89 1.73 -2.07
C ALA A 48 -7.17 1.24 -0.63
N PRO A 49 -7.37 -0.06 -0.40
CA PRO A 49 -7.67 -0.54 0.94
C PRO A 49 -6.54 -0.26 1.90
N HIS A 50 -6.80 0.55 2.90
CA HIS A 50 -5.86 0.86 3.98
C HIS A 50 -6.49 0.54 5.34
N ILE A 51 -5.67 0.08 6.25
CA ILE A 51 -5.96 -0.06 7.66
C ILE A 51 -4.79 0.51 8.45
N PHE A 52 -5.06 1.09 9.61
CA PHE A 52 -3.99 1.62 10.45
C PHE A 52 -3.64 0.65 11.57
N PHE A 53 -2.38 0.32 11.68
CA PHE A 53 -1.81 -0.42 12.81
C PHE A 53 -0.36 0.03 13.02
N THR A 54 0.10 0.02 14.26
CA THR A 54 1.46 0.39 14.61
C THR A 54 1.89 -0.23 15.92
N GLY A 55 3.16 -0.60 16.03
CA GLY A 55 3.83 -0.91 17.30
C GLY A 55 4.68 0.26 17.81
N ASN A 56 4.69 1.39 17.11
CA ASN A 56 5.47 2.55 17.48
C ASN A 56 4.67 3.48 18.42
N GLN A 57 5.16 3.69 19.64
CA GLN A 57 4.47 4.49 20.66
C GLN A 57 4.24 5.95 20.23
N TYR A 58 5.23 6.55 19.55
CA TYR A 58 5.10 7.92 19.07
C TYR A 58 3.97 8.04 18.04
N VAL A 59 3.93 7.13 17.04
CA VAL A 59 2.90 7.17 16.00
C VAL A 59 1.51 6.86 16.59
N SER A 60 1.43 5.91 17.53
CA SER A 60 0.17 5.64 18.24
C SER A 60 -0.34 6.88 18.96
N GLY A 61 0.53 7.55 19.75
CA GLY A 61 0.16 8.78 20.46
C GLY A 61 -0.26 9.90 19.51
N LEU A 62 0.44 10.08 18.41
CA LEU A 62 0.08 11.09 17.41
C LEU A 62 -1.32 10.84 16.80
N ILE A 63 -1.64 9.59 16.45
CA ILE A 63 -2.94 9.25 15.88
C ILE A 63 -4.06 9.40 16.92
N ASP A 64 -3.80 9.01 18.16
CA ASP A 64 -4.72 9.22 19.27
C ASP A 64 -4.99 10.72 19.51
N ASP A 65 -3.95 11.56 19.47
CA ASP A 65 -4.09 13.03 19.60
C ASP A 65 -4.85 13.66 18.43
N LEU A 66 -4.74 13.12 17.23
CA LEU A 66 -5.38 13.64 16.03
C LEU A 66 -6.87 13.27 15.94
N LEU A 67 -7.24 12.04 16.29
CA LEU A 67 -8.57 11.49 16.02
C LEU A 67 -9.36 11.15 17.29
N HIS A 68 -8.71 11.08 18.47
CA HIS A 68 -9.37 10.78 19.75
C HIS A 68 -10.33 9.59 19.67
N GLU A 69 -11.59 9.80 20.04
CA GLU A 69 -12.64 8.76 20.06
C GLU A 69 -13.19 8.40 18.66
N ASP A 70 -12.77 9.10 17.60
CA ASP A 70 -13.19 8.82 16.22
C ASP A 70 -12.44 7.64 15.56
N LEU A 71 -11.80 6.79 16.36
CA LEU A 71 -11.18 5.54 15.93
C LEU A 71 -11.99 4.33 16.36
N VAL A 72 -12.16 3.38 15.43
CA VAL A 72 -12.73 2.06 15.71
C VAL A 72 -11.60 1.04 15.72
N ARG A 73 -11.52 0.24 16.79
CA ARG A 73 -10.60 -0.90 16.86
C ARG A 73 -11.30 -2.16 16.39
N GLN A 74 -10.70 -2.85 15.43
CA GLN A 74 -11.21 -4.08 14.85
C GLN A 74 -10.25 -5.24 15.08
N ALA A 75 -10.78 -6.42 15.44
CA ALA A 75 -10.08 -7.69 15.32
C ALA A 75 -10.16 -8.14 13.85
N ARG A 76 -9.02 -8.46 13.24
CA ARG A 76 -8.95 -8.82 11.82
C ARG A 76 -9.80 -10.06 11.50
N ARG A 77 -10.63 -9.95 10.46
CA ARG A 77 -11.38 -11.06 9.84
C ARG A 77 -10.98 -11.16 8.37
N ALA A 78 -9.81 -11.73 8.12
CA ALA A 78 -9.24 -11.92 6.80
C ALA A 78 -9.24 -13.40 6.42
N TYR A 79 -9.55 -13.70 5.17
CA TYR A 79 -9.64 -15.08 4.67
C TYR A 79 -9.00 -15.20 3.29
N ILE A 80 -8.61 -16.42 2.94
CA ILE A 80 -8.24 -16.82 1.60
C ILE A 80 -9.43 -17.59 1.02
N TYR A 81 -9.91 -17.18 -0.14
CA TYR A 81 -10.87 -17.94 -0.90
C TYR A 81 -10.14 -18.88 -1.84
N LEU A 82 -10.26 -20.18 -1.60
CA LEU A 82 -9.56 -21.22 -2.37
C LEU A 82 -10.45 -22.45 -2.51
N LYS A 83 -10.60 -22.93 -3.74
CA LYS A 83 -11.42 -24.13 -4.07
C LYS A 83 -12.84 -24.06 -3.48
N GLY A 84 -13.48 -22.90 -3.55
CA GLY A 84 -14.82 -22.67 -3.01
C GLY A 84 -14.90 -22.60 -1.48
N THR A 85 -13.78 -22.57 -0.78
CA THR A 85 -13.69 -22.57 0.70
C THR A 85 -13.06 -21.29 1.23
N TYR A 86 -13.58 -20.80 2.35
CA TYR A 86 -12.98 -19.68 3.09
C TYR A 86 -11.99 -20.21 4.14
N VAL A 87 -10.70 -20.06 3.88
CA VAL A 87 -9.61 -20.40 4.79
C VAL A 87 -9.23 -19.16 5.60
N GLU A 88 -9.26 -19.22 6.92
CA GLU A 88 -8.89 -18.08 7.75
C GLU A 88 -7.40 -17.75 7.60
N TYR A 89 -7.05 -16.48 7.53
CA TYR A 89 -5.65 -16.03 7.47
C TYR A 89 -4.96 -16.20 8.84
N PRO A 90 -3.73 -16.66 8.91
CA PRO A 90 -2.87 -17.02 7.79
C PRO A 90 -3.12 -18.44 7.25
N PHE A 91 -3.01 -18.59 5.93
CA PHE A 91 -3.24 -19.86 5.23
C PHE A 91 -2.37 -20.99 5.76
N GLU A 92 -1.11 -20.72 6.00
CA GLU A 92 -0.08 -21.66 6.41
C GLU A 92 -0.33 -22.27 7.81
N VAL A 93 -1.28 -21.73 8.55
CA VAL A 93 -1.71 -22.25 9.84
C VAL A 93 -3.09 -22.90 9.78
N ASN A 94 -4.02 -22.31 9.00
CA ASN A 94 -5.44 -22.68 9.04
C ASN A 94 -5.83 -23.48 7.78
N LEU A 95 -5.48 -24.75 7.71
CA LEU A 95 -5.77 -25.61 6.55
C LEU A 95 -7.12 -26.31 6.62
N HIS A 96 -7.83 -26.28 7.76
CA HIS A 96 -9.12 -26.95 7.92
C HIS A 96 -10.17 -26.46 6.94
N GLY A 97 -11.03 -27.36 6.49
CA GLY A 97 -12.06 -27.06 5.50
C GLY A 97 -11.59 -27.19 4.03
N LEU A 98 -10.30 -27.27 3.78
CA LEU A 98 -9.76 -27.58 2.46
C LEU A 98 -9.93 -29.07 2.12
N PRO A 99 -9.93 -29.46 0.83
CA PRO A 99 -9.87 -30.85 0.42
C PRO A 99 -8.71 -31.58 1.08
N ARG A 100 -8.96 -32.83 1.51
CA ARG A 100 -7.98 -33.64 2.23
C ARG A 100 -6.63 -33.77 1.51
N GLU A 101 -6.66 -33.97 0.20
CA GLU A 101 -5.44 -34.04 -0.63
C GLU A 101 -4.62 -32.75 -0.55
N THR A 102 -5.28 -31.58 -0.57
CA THR A 102 -4.61 -30.29 -0.45
C THR A 102 -3.94 -30.13 0.92
N ILE A 103 -4.61 -30.56 2.00
CA ILE A 103 -4.06 -30.54 3.36
C ILE A 103 -2.83 -31.47 3.45
N GLU A 104 -2.94 -32.69 2.93
CA GLU A 104 -1.84 -33.68 2.93
C GLU A 104 -0.63 -33.16 2.15
N GLU A 105 -0.83 -32.56 0.95
CA GLU A 105 0.25 -31.93 0.18
C GLU A 105 0.91 -30.77 0.93
N CYS A 106 0.14 -29.93 1.66
CA CYS A 106 0.69 -28.82 2.45
C CYS A 106 1.54 -29.33 3.61
N ILE A 107 1.08 -30.35 4.34
CA ILE A 107 1.79 -30.88 5.50
C ILE A 107 3.08 -31.60 5.04
N SER A 108 2.98 -32.54 4.10
CA SER A 108 4.14 -33.29 3.61
C SER A 108 5.18 -32.36 2.98
N GLY A 109 4.75 -31.41 2.14
CA GLY A 109 5.65 -30.44 1.55
C GLY A 109 6.35 -29.54 2.58
N PHE A 110 5.69 -29.22 3.70
CA PHE A 110 6.32 -28.48 4.80
C PHE A 110 7.34 -29.33 5.56
N GLU A 111 7.07 -30.61 5.80
CA GLU A 111 8.00 -31.54 6.45
C GLU A 111 9.25 -31.79 5.61
N GLU A 112 9.08 -31.94 4.30
CA GLU A 112 10.15 -32.26 3.34
C GLU A 112 10.96 -31.03 2.87
N ARG A 113 10.57 -29.79 3.28
CA ARG A 113 11.22 -28.57 2.80
C ARG A 113 12.70 -28.51 3.12
N GLY A 114 13.48 -28.09 2.14
CA GLY A 114 14.90 -27.79 2.33
C GLY A 114 15.12 -26.59 3.26
N ARG A 115 16.25 -26.61 3.99
CA ARG A 115 16.65 -25.49 4.87
C ARG A 115 17.86 -24.75 4.26
N THR A 116 17.78 -24.43 2.99
CA THR A 116 18.81 -23.66 2.28
C THR A 116 18.59 -22.16 2.48
N GLN A 117 19.68 -21.40 2.50
CA GLN A 117 19.56 -19.93 2.47
C GLN A 117 19.03 -19.51 1.09
N PRO A 118 17.89 -18.80 1.01
CA PRO A 118 17.30 -18.44 -0.26
C PRO A 118 18.04 -17.28 -0.93
N GLY A 119 18.28 -17.37 -2.23
CA GLY A 119 18.84 -16.30 -3.04
C GLY A 119 17.79 -15.35 -3.60
N ASN A 120 16.50 -15.76 -3.60
CA ASN A 120 15.39 -14.99 -4.14
C ASN A 120 14.07 -15.34 -3.43
N PHE A 121 12.99 -14.60 -3.77
CA PHE A 121 11.71 -14.76 -3.10
C PHE A 121 11.03 -16.11 -3.39
N LEU A 122 11.16 -16.67 -4.59
CA LEU A 122 10.62 -18.00 -4.90
C LEU A 122 11.28 -19.09 -4.07
N GLU A 123 12.60 -19.06 -3.98
CA GLU A 123 13.36 -19.99 -3.11
C GLU A 123 12.99 -19.83 -1.64
N TRP A 124 12.78 -18.59 -1.20
CA TRP A 124 12.32 -18.31 0.16
C TRP A 124 10.96 -18.93 0.44
N ILE A 125 10.00 -18.82 -0.49
CA ILE A 125 8.69 -19.46 -0.35
C ILE A 125 8.85 -20.99 -0.17
N HIS A 126 9.60 -21.62 -1.04
CA HIS A 126 9.80 -23.08 -0.99
C HIS A 126 10.56 -23.54 0.26
N SER A 127 11.62 -22.85 0.65
CA SER A 127 12.42 -23.21 1.84
C SER A 127 11.68 -22.91 3.16
N THR A 128 10.77 -21.95 3.16
CA THR A 128 10.00 -21.56 4.36
C THR A 128 8.75 -22.41 4.53
N PHE A 129 7.96 -22.61 3.46
CA PHE A 129 6.63 -23.20 3.52
C PHE A 129 6.51 -24.57 2.85
N GLY A 130 7.51 -24.99 2.07
CA GLY A 130 7.48 -26.24 1.32
C GLY A 130 6.60 -26.21 0.07
N ALA A 131 6.63 -27.31 -0.69
CA ALA A 131 6.03 -27.39 -2.01
C ALA A 131 4.49 -27.24 -2.02
N GLY A 132 3.79 -27.78 -1.02
CA GLY A 132 2.33 -27.78 -0.98
C GLY A 132 1.76 -26.36 -0.78
N ILE A 133 2.22 -25.63 0.24
CA ILE A 133 1.78 -24.24 0.48
C ILE A 133 2.23 -23.34 -0.67
N ALA A 134 3.44 -23.54 -1.19
CA ALA A 134 3.92 -22.84 -2.38
C ALA A 134 2.95 -23.00 -3.56
N LYS A 135 2.58 -24.25 -3.89
CA LYS A 135 1.69 -24.61 -5.01
C LYS A 135 0.29 -24.03 -4.87
N HIS A 136 -0.33 -24.16 -3.68
CA HIS A 136 -1.74 -23.85 -3.51
C HIS A 136 -2.01 -22.39 -3.17
N TYR A 137 -1.04 -21.69 -2.56
CA TYR A 137 -1.29 -20.32 -2.11
C TYR A 137 -0.16 -19.34 -2.41
N MET A 138 1.05 -19.58 -1.89
CA MET A 138 2.08 -18.54 -1.87
C MET A 138 2.55 -18.13 -3.26
N VAL A 139 2.80 -19.08 -4.16
CA VAL A 139 3.25 -18.76 -5.53
C VAL A 139 2.12 -18.12 -6.33
N PRO A 140 0.93 -18.75 -6.53
CA PRO A 140 -0.10 -18.18 -7.37
C PRO A 140 -0.61 -16.83 -6.85
N TYR A 141 -0.70 -16.64 -5.53
CA TYR A 141 -1.12 -15.36 -4.95
C TYR A 141 -0.07 -14.27 -5.20
N ASN A 142 1.20 -14.56 -4.95
CA ASN A 142 2.27 -13.57 -5.12
C ASN A 142 2.53 -13.22 -6.59
N GLU A 143 2.47 -14.17 -7.52
CA GLU A 143 2.53 -13.90 -8.97
C GLU A 143 1.40 -12.96 -9.39
N LYS A 144 0.22 -13.14 -8.81
CA LYS A 144 -0.97 -12.32 -9.09
C LYS A 144 -0.85 -10.91 -8.53
N VAL A 145 -0.30 -10.75 -7.32
CA VAL A 145 -0.08 -9.44 -6.68
C VAL A 145 1.07 -8.69 -7.32
N TRP A 146 2.24 -9.33 -7.46
CA TRP A 146 3.44 -8.64 -7.90
C TRP A 146 3.47 -8.43 -9.41
N LYS A 147 2.85 -9.32 -10.21
CA LYS A 147 2.95 -9.30 -11.68
C LYS A 147 4.41 -9.24 -12.16
N TYR A 148 5.29 -9.90 -11.41
CA TYR A 148 6.72 -9.96 -11.63
C TYR A 148 7.25 -11.36 -11.27
N PRO A 149 8.27 -11.90 -11.98
CA PRO A 149 8.83 -13.21 -11.66
C PRO A 149 9.38 -13.25 -10.23
N LEU A 150 8.90 -14.21 -9.43
CA LEU A 150 9.26 -14.31 -8.01
C LEU A 150 10.73 -14.70 -7.78
N ASP A 151 11.35 -15.37 -8.73
CA ASP A 151 12.78 -15.69 -8.75
C ASP A 151 13.67 -14.48 -9.07
N GLN A 152 13.10 -13.39 -9.56
CA GLN A 152 13.77 -12.10 -9.78
C GLN A 152 13.55 -11.09 -8.65
N MET A 153 12.88 -11.48 -7.58
CA MET A 153 12.65 -10.63 -6.39
C MET A 153 13.61 -11.01 -5.27
N ASN A 154 14.17 -10.01 -4.58
CA ASN A 154 14.95 -10.24 -3.37
C ASN A 154 14.07 -10.52 -2.14
N VAL A 155 14.70 -10.84 -1.01
CA VAL A 155 14.01 -11.21 0.23
C VAL A 155 14.08 -10.14 1.33
N ASP A 156 14.77 -9.03 1.12
CA ASP A 156 15.08 -8.04 2.14
C ASP A 156 13.83 -7.34 2.71
N TRP A 157 12.78 -7.22 1.88
CA TRP A 157 11.52 -6.58 2.26
C TRP A 157 10.62 -7.45 3.15
N ILE A 158 10.86 -8.75 3.25
CA ILE A 158 9.97 -9.70 3.95
C ILE A 158 10.01 -9.51 5.46
N ALA A 159 11.17 -9.43 6.04
CA ALA A 159 11.50 -9.13 7.45
C ALA A 159 10.34 -9.21 8.46
N GLY A 160 9.90 -10.44 8.79
CA GLY A 160 8.87 -10.69 9.83
C GLY A 160 7.43 -10.32 9.45
N ARG A 161 7.15 -9.99 8.18
CA ARG A 161 5.79 -9.66 7.71
C ARG A 161 4.91 -10.88 7.46
N VAL A 162 5.52 -12.02 7.17
CA VAL A 162 4.82 -13.27 6.88
C VAL A 162 4.99 -14.23 8.06
N PRO A 163 3.88 -14.70 8.67
CA PRO A 163 3.94 -15.67 9.75
C PRO A 163 4.59 -16.98 9.28
N THR A 164 5.45 -17.56 10.11
CA THR A 164 6.05 -18.87 9.86
C THR A 164 5.59 -19.82 10.98
N PRO A 165 4.68 -20.77 10.71
CA PRO A 165 4.17 -21.70 11.72
C PRO A 165 5.18 -22.78 12.05
N SER A 166 4.99 -23.44 13.20
CA SER A 166 5.56 -24.75 13.47
C SER A 166 4.73 -25.84 12.80
N ILE A 167 5.34 -27.05 12.63
CA ILE A 167 4.61 -28.20 12.08
C ILE A 167 3.43 -28.58 12.97
N ASP A 168 3.55 -28.47 14.29
CA ASP A 168 2.47 -28.78 15.25
C ASP A 168 1.30 -27.79 15.11
N GLU A 169 1.57 -26.50 14.89
CA GLU A 169 0.54 -25.51 14.60
C GLU A 169 -0.19 -25.82 13.30
N MET A 170 0.54 -26.21 12.26
CA MET A 170 -0.05 -26.59 10.97
C MET A 170 -0.92 -27.84 11.07
N ILE A 171 -0.45 -28.91 11.74
CA ILE A 171 -1.21 -30.15 11.95
C ILE A 171 -2.47 -29.88 12.76
N ARG A 172 -2.39 -29.03 13.78
CA ARG A 172 -3.57 -28.63 14.56
C ARG A 172 -4.54 -27.83 13.69
N GLY A 173 -4.05 -26.83 12.97
CA GLY A 173 -4.85 -25.98 12.09
C GLY A 173 -5.42 -26.70 10.85
N ALA A 174 -4.95 -27.92 10.55
CA ALA A 174 -5.57 -28.78 9.57
C ALA A 174 -6.84 -29.49 10.10
N LYS A 175 -6.98 -29.60 11.42
CA LYS A 175 -8.11 -30.27 12.09
C LYS A 175 -9.15 -29.28 12.60
N GLU A 176 -8.70 -28.14 13.12
CA GLU A 176 -9.53 -27.15 13.79
C GLU A 176 -8.96 -25.74 13.63
N LYS A 177 -9.79 -24.73 13.86
CA LYS A 177 -9.35 -23.35 13.89
C LYS A 177 -8.30 -23.14 15.00
N VAL A 178 -7.18 -22.51 14.66
CA VAL A 178 -6.16 -22.10 15.62
C VAL A 178 -6.45 -20.69 16.11
N GLU A 179 -6.88 -20.57 17.37
CA GLU A 179 -7.12 -19.29 18.02
C GLU A 179 -5.79 -18.67 18.48
N LYS A 180 -5.15 -17.90 17.61
CA LYS A 180 -3.94 -17.15 17.90
C LYS A 180 -3.86 -15.91 17.02
N ASP A 181 -3.43 -14.80 17.59
CA ASP A 181 -3.19 -13.56 16.86
C ASP A 181 -1.89 -13.67 16.06
N TYR A 182 -2.00 -13.67 14.74
CA TYR A 182 -0.87 -13.75 13.84
C TYR A 182 -0.60 -12.41 13.14
N GLY A 183 0.67 -12.00 13.19
CA GLY A 183 1.16 -10.80 12.49
C GLY A 183 0.81 -9.49 13.19
N PRO A 184 1.44 -8.38 12.76
CA PRO A 184 1.33 -7.08 13.42
C PRO A 184 -0.04 -6.42 13.26
N ASN A 185 -0.86 -6.90 12.33
CA ASN A 185 -2.20 -6.38 12.01
C ASN A 185 -3.34 -7.33 12.46
N ALA A 186 -3.10 -8.16 13.48
CA ALA A 186 -4.15 -8.96 14.11
C ALA A 186 -5.29 -8.08 14.65
N TYR A 187 -4.92 -6.89 15.13
CA TYR A 187 -5.83 -5.78 15.40
C TYR A 187 -5.42 -4.57 14.58
N PHE A 188 -6.41 -3.79 14.14
CA PHE A 188 -6.18 -2.54 13.44
C PHE A 188 -7.16 -1.45 13.89
N LEU A 189 -6.81 -0.22 13.60
CA LEU A 189 -7.63 0.96 13.81
C LEU A 189 -8.14 1.46 12.45
N TYR A 190 -9.34 2.01 12.47
CA TYR A 190 -9.91 2.66 11.31
C TYR A 190 -10.74 3.87 11.77
N PRO A 191 -10.73 5.01 11.06
CA PRO A 191 -11.56 6.14 11.42
C PRO A 191 -13.05 5.78 11.37
N ARG A 192 -13.80 6.22 12.38
CA ARG A 192 -15.25 6.00 12.43
C ARG A 192 -15.95 6.64 11.24
N ARG A 193 -15.52 7.84 10.86
CA ARG A 193 -16.07 8.63 9.75
C ARG A 193 -14.96 9.06 8.79
N GLY A 194 -15.34 9.34 7.52
CA GLY A 194 -14.44 9.90 6.52
C GLY A 194 -13.49 8.90 5.88
N GLY A 195 -13.57 7.60 6.25
CA GLY A 195 -12.64 6.61 5.73
C GLY A 195 -11.21 6.81 6.25
N ILE A 196 -10.25 6.13 5.64
CA ILE A 196 -8.83 6.26 6.04
C ILE A 196 -8.28 7.67 5.81
N GLY A 197 -8.90 8.45 4.89
CA GLY A 197 -8.56 9.83 4.58
C GLY A 197 -8.61 10.75 5.79
N ALA A 198 -9.49 10.46 6.75
CA ALA A 198 -9.60 11.26 7.98
C ALA A 198 -8.29 11.37 8.77
N ILE A 199 -7.37 10.39 8.66
CA ILE A 199 -6.03 10.47 9.27
C ILE A 199 -5.21 11.57 8.59
N ALA A 200 -5.23 11.63 7.28
CA ALA A 200 -4.48 12.63 6.52
C ALA A 200 -5.07 14.03 6.73
N ASP A 201 -6.40 14.15 6.74
CA ASP A 201 -7.10 15.43 6.97
C ASP A 201 -6.81 15.97 8.37
N ALA A 202 -6.86 15.12 9.39
CA ALA A 202 -6.54 15.48 10.76
C ALA A 202 -5.08 15.95 10.90
N LEU A 203 -4.14 15.27 10.25
CA LEU A 203 -2.72 15.68 10.24
C LEU A 203 -2.54 17.00 9.47
N ALA A 204 -3.21 17.18 8.33
CA ALA A 204 -3.18 18.41 7.54
C ALA A 204 -3.72 19.61 8.29
N SER A 205 -4.73 19.42 9.16
CA SER A 205 -5.28 20.51 10.01
C SER A 205 -4.26 21.10 11.00
N ARG A 206 -3.15 20.40 11.24
CA ARG A 206 -2.02 20.85 12.10
C ARG A 206 -0.86 21.42 11.29
N VAL A 207 -0.97 21.45 9.98
CA VAL A 207 0.06 21.89 9.04
C VAL A 207 -0.42 23.16 8.34
N GLY A 208 0.42 24.19 8.35
CA GLY A 208 0.19 25.42 7.58
C GLY A 208 0.83 25.35 6.19
N ASN A 209 0.65 26.40 5.40
CA ASN A 209 1.38 26.64 4.15
C ASN A 209 1.39 25.46 3.15
N ILE A 210 0.19 24.87 2.90
CA ILE A 210 -0.02 23.84 1.87
C ILE A 210 -0.55 24.54 0.61
N SER A 211 0.17 24.37 -0.51
CA SER A 211 -0.24 24.81 -1.84
C SER A 211 -0.77 23.61 -2.62
N LEU A 212 -2.08 23.45 -2.66
CA LEU A 212 -2.78 22.44 -3.48
C LEU A 212 -2.76 22.86 -4.95
N ASN A 213 -3.04 21.92 -5.85
CA ASN A 213 -3.01 22.13 -7.32
C ASN A 213 -1.68 22.74 -7.80
N SER A 214 -0.59 22.34 -7.17
CA SER A 214 0.77 22.85 -7.35
C SER A 214 1.73 21.72 -7.64
N GLU A 215 1.90 21.40 -8.91
CA GLU A 215 2.73 20.29 -9.38
C GLU A 215 4.18 20.73 -9.55
N ALA A 216 5.12 20.15 -8.81
CA ALA A 216 6.55 20.32 -9.06
C ALA A 216 6.90 19.73 -10.44
N VAL A 217 7.47 20.56 -11.33
CA VAL A 217 7.75 20.19 -12.73
C VAL A 217 9.22 20.28 -13.11
N GLU A 218 10.04 20.92 -12.30
CA GLU A 218 11.49 21.01 -12.50
C GLU A 218 12.18 21.23 -11.14
N ILE A 219 13.30 20.57 -10.93
CA ILE A 219 14.20 20.78 -9.80
C ILE A 219 15.59 21.06 -10.35
N ASP A 220 16.15 22.21 -9.99
CA ASP A 220 17.46 22.67 -10.41
C ASP A 220 18.34 22.90 -9.17
N PRO A 221 19.30 22.00 -8.89
CA PRO A 221 20.29 22.22 -7.87
C PRO A 221 21.21 23.37 -8.28
N GLU A 222 21.20 24.48 -7.55
CA GLU A 222 22.19 25.52 -7.74
C GLU A 222 23.53 25.14 -7.11
N ASP A 223 24.65 25.62 -7.71
CA ASP A 223 26.02 25.35 -7.24
C ASP A 223 26.19 25.62 -5.72
N ARG A 224 25.88 24.61 -4.90
CA ARG A 224 26.12 24.50 -3.45
C ARG A 224 25.33 25.40 -2.51
N GLU A 225 24.51 26.35 -2.95
CA GLU A 225 23.83 27.29 -2.05
C GLU A 225 22.34 27.02 -1.83
N GLY A 226 21.64 26.37 -2.78
CA GLY A 226 20.21 26.13 -2.71
C GLY A 226 19.70 25.14 -3.74
N VAL A 227 18.37 24.99 -3.79
CA VAL A 227 17.65 24.18 -4.78
C VAL A 227 16.47 24.98 -5.30
N ASN A 228 16.43 25.25 -6.59
CA ASN A 228 15.29 25.86 -7.24
C ASN A 228 14.22 24.83 -7.56
N VAL A 229 13.02 24.99 -7.04
CA VAL A 229 11.85 24.15 -7.36
C VAL A 229 10.87 24.96 -8.18
N THR A 230 10.72 24.60 -9.45
CA THR A 230 9.67 25.17 -10.30
C THR A 230 8.43 24.29 -10.23
N TYR A 231 7.30 24.92 -9.91
CA TYR A 231 6.00 24.24 -9.88
C TYR A 231 4.99 24.94 -10.78
N ARG A 232 3.99 24.18 -11.22
CA ARG A 232 2.91 24.62 -12.08
C ARG A 232 1.59 24.62 -11.32
N GLU A 233 0.92 25.77 -11.28
CA GLU A 233 -0.44 25.91 -10.76
C GLU A 233 -1.48 25.39 -11.78
N ASN A 234 -2.70 25.04 -11.34
CA ASN A 234 -3.77 24.56 -12.23
C ASN A 234 -4.10 25.53 -13.39
N CYS A 235 -3.90 26.83 -13.19
CA CYS A 235 -4.06 27.83 -14.27
C CYS A 235 -2.94 27.78 -15.32
N GLY A 236 -1.98 26.86 -15.20
CA GLY A 236 -0.83 26.71 -16.09
C GLY A 236 0.35 27.65 -15.77
N ARG A 237 0.21 28.54 -14.79
CA ARG A 237 1.26 29.47 -14.39
C ARG A 237 2.39 28.71 -13.69
N LYS A 238 3.63 28.95 -14.12
CA LYS A 238 4.82 28.46 -13.46
C LYS A 238 5.36 29.47 -12.47
N ARG A 239 5.84 28.97 -11.33
CA ARG A 239 6.54 29.74 -10.29
C ARG A 239 7.76 28.96 -9.84
N THR A 240 8.81 29.64 -9.43
CA THR A 240 10.02 29.05 -8.88
C THR A 240 10.18 29.48 -7.43
N ILE A 241 10.57 28.54 -6.57
CA ILE A 241 10.90 28.73 -5.17
C ILE A 241 12.36 28.35 -4.99
N GLU A 242 13.13 29.23 -4.41
CA GLU A 242 14.48 28.96 -3.92
C GLU A 242 14.36 28.34 -2.53
N SER A 243 15.02 27.21 -2.32
CA SER A 243 14.92 26.39 -1.09
C SER A 243 16.29 25.99 -0.59
N ASP A 244 16.48 26.01 0.72
CA ASP A 244 17.71 25.51 1.36
C ASP A 244 17.84 23.99 1.22
N ALA A 245 16.71 23.28 1.20
CA ALA A 245 16.62 21.85 0.94
C ALA A 245 15.19 21.46 0.47
N VAL A 246 15.09 20.30 -0.13
CA VAL A 246 13.81 19.70 -0.60
C VAL A 246 13.58 18.38 0.12
N LEU A 247 12.38 18.21 0.70
CA LEU A 247 11.88 16.94 1.20
C LEU A 247 10.86 16.39 0.17
N SER A 248 11.13 15.23 -0.43
CA SER A 248 10.28 14.74 -1.51
C SER A 248 9.67 13.38 -1.21
N SER A 249 8.34 13.28 -1.29
CA SER A 249 7.60 12.02 -1.27
C SER A 249 7.17 11.55 -2.67
N MET A 250 7.65 12.21 -3.72
CA MET A 250 7.43 11.79 -5.09
C MET A 250 8.01 10.39 -5.35
N PRO A 251 7.40 9.61 -6.28
CA PRO A 251 8.02 8.39 -6.76
C PRO A 251 9.42 8.66 -7.35
N LEU A 252 10.42 7.86 -6.98
CA LEU A 252 11.80 8.04 -7.43
C LEU A 252 11.95 8.18 -8.96
N PRO A 253 11.24 7.40 -9.80
CA PRO A 253 11.33 7.62 -11.24
C PRO A 253 10.78 8.98 -11.70
N GLU A 254 9.83 9.54 -10.96
CA GLU A 254 9.22 10.82 -11.35
C GLU A 254 10.08 12.01 -10.88
N ILE A 255 10.72 11.94 -9.71
CA ILE A 255 11.60 13.03 -9.29
C ILE A 255 12.84 13.13 -10.16
N VAL A 256 13.45 11.99 -10.57
CA VAL A 256 14.62 12.00 -11.48
C VAL A 256 14.27 12.64 -12.83
N LYS A 257 13.07 12.42 -13.36
CA LYS A 257 12.61 13.01 -14.63
C LYS A 257 12.52 14.54 -14.62
N ILE A 258 12.25 15.13 -13.46
CA ILE A 258 12.15 16.59 -13.31
C ILE A 258 13.43 17.25 -12.79
N MET A 259 14.46 16.45 -12.51
CA MET A 259 15.80 16.97 -12.20
C MET A 259 16.45 17.56 -13.45
N ARG A 260 16.92 18.79 -13.37
CA ARG A 260 17.74 19.38 -14.44
C ARG A 260 19.10 18.70 -14.45
N ASP A 261 19.55 18.29 -15.65
CA ASP A 261 20.88 17.74 -15.91
C ASP A 261 21.26 16.52 -15.02
N ALA A 262 20.28 15.66 -14.71
CA ALA A 262 20.56 14.41 -14.00
C ALA A 262 21.59 13.55 -14.77
N PRO A 263 22.65 13.02 -14.11
CA PRO A 263 23.62 12.16 -14.76
C PRO A 263 22.99 10.91 -15.38
N ASN A 264 23.52 10.45 -16.50
CA ASN A 264 23.01 9.26 -17.19
C ASN A 264 22.89 8.03 -16.28
N GLU A 265 23.86 7.81 -15.40
CA GLU A 265 23.82 6.70 -14.43
C GLU A 265 22.58 6.77 -13.53
N VAL A 266 22.18 7.95 -13.08
CA VAL A 266 20.99 8.17 -12.23
C VAL A 266 19.72 7.96 -13.03
N VAL A 267 19.68 8.45 -14.27
CA VAL A 267 18.55 8.24 -15.19
C VAL A 267 18.35 6.74 -15.45
N GLU A 268 19.42 6.03 -15.84
CA GLU A 268 19.37 4.58 -16.07
C GLU A 268 18.96 3.80 -14.83
N ALA A 269 19.48 4.16 -13.64
CA ALA A 269 19.08 3.52 -12.38
C ALA A 269 17.57 3.73 -12.12
N SER A 270 17.03 4.93 -12.41
CA SER A 270 15.60 5.22 -12.23
C SER A 270 14.70 4.47 -13.21
N GLU A 271 15.13 4.25 -14.44
CA GLU A 271 14.40 3.48 -15.45
C GLU A 271 14.37 1.98 -15.15
N ARG A 272 15.35 1.47 -14.40
CA ARG A 272 15.40 0.08 -13.92
C ARG A 272 14.55 -0.19 -12.69
N LEU A 273 14.04 0.83 -12.01
CA LEU A 273 13.18 0.66 -10.85
C LEU A 273 11.86 -0.01 -11.22
N VAL A 274 11.54 -1.08 -10.52
CA VAL A 274 10.37 -1.92 -10.82
C VAL A 274 9.21 -1.61 -9.88
N TYR A 275 8.01 -1.55 -10.45
CA TYR A 275 6.77 -1.35 -9.72
C TYR A 275 5.60 -2.00 -10.47
N ASN A 276 4.49 -2.21 -9.79
CA ASN A 276 3.23 -2.53 -10.41
C ASN A 276 2.21 -1.41 -10.19
N SER A 277 1.11 -1.51 -10.93
CA SER A 277 -0.02 -0.60 -10.91
C SER A 277 -1.26 -1.31 -10.36
N LEU A 278 -2.25 -0.55 -9.97
CA LEU A 278 -3.46 -1.07 -9.33
C LEU A 278 -4.71 -0.39 -9.89
N ILE A 279 -5.67 -1.19 -10.29
CA ILE A 279 -7.05 -0.74 -10.49
C ILE A 279 -7.84 -1.12 -9.24
N CYS A 280 -8.47 -0.13 -8.61
CA CYS A 280 -9.44 -0.32 -7.53
C CYS A 280 -10.84 -0.14 -8.07
N VAL A 281 -11.70 -1.16 -7.93
CA VAL A 281 -13.10 -1.07 -8.32
C VAL A 281 -13.96 -0.94 -7.07
N ASN A 282 -14.68 0.17 -6.98
CA ASN A 282 -15.58 0.51 -5.88
C ASN A 282 -17.00 0.09 -6.24
N ILE A 283 -17.62 -0.74 -5.41
CA ILE A 283 -18.96 -1.30 -5.66
C ILE A 283 -19.84 -1.04 -4.43
N GLY A 284 -20.91 -0.26 -4.61
CA GLY A 284 -21.98 -0.10 -3.64
C GLY A 284 -23.17 -0.98 -4.02
N VAL A 285 -23.67 -1.79 -3.08
CA VAL A 285 -24.71 -2.80 -3.34
C VAL A 285 -25.95 -2.53 -2.49
N ASP A 286 -27.12 -2.53 -3.13
CA ASP A 286 -28.44 -2.40 -2.48
C ASP A 286 -28.85 -3.71 -1.78
N ARG A 287 -28.00 -4.20 -0.90
CA ARG A 287 -28.22 -5.40 -0.09
C ARG A 287 -27.38 -5.30 1.21
N PRO A 288 -28.00 -5.54 2.39
CA PRO A 288 -27.24 -5.49 3.64
C PRO A 288 -26.39 -6.75 3.83
N ARG A 289 -25.30 -6.59 4.55
CA ARG A 289 -24.48 -7.69 5.13
C ARG A 289 -24.07 -8.76 4.10
N ILE A 290 -23.58 -8.37 2.92
CA ILE A 290 -23.08 -9.31 1.92
C ILE A 290 -21.89 -10.15 2.43
N SER A 291 -21.19 -9.66 3.45
CA SER A 291 -20.10 -10.37 4.13
C SER A 291 -19.92 -9.84 5.55
N ASP A 292 -19.43 -10.67 6.45
CA ASP A 292 -18.95 -10.31 7.78
C ASP A 292 -17.42 -10.15 7.85
N LYS A 293 -16.73 -10.42 6.76
CA LYS A 293 -15.27 -10.39 6.65
C LYS A 293 -14.77 -8.97 6.37
N HIS A 294 -13.50 -8.71 6.73
CA HIS A 294 -12.85 -7.44 6.36
C HIS A 294 -12.29 -7.52 4.95
N TRP A 295 -11.60 -8.62 4.59
CA TRP A 295 -11.11 -8.84 3.22
C TRP A 295 -10.87 -10.30 2.92
N LEU A 296 -10.81 -10.59 1.61
CA LEU A 296 -10.54 -11.90 1.05
C LEU A 296 -9.38 -11.82 0.07
N TYR A 297 -8.50 -12.81 0.13
CA TYR A 297 -7.42 -13.03 -0.84
C TYR A 297 -7.83 -14.10 -1.85
N PHE A 298 -7.50 -13.89 -3.12
CA PHE A 298 -7.86 -14.78 -4.24
C PHE A 298 -6.60 -15.23 -4.98
N PRO A 299 -6.02 -16.39 -4.64
CA PRO A 299 -4.84 -16.92 -5.34
C PRO A 299 -5.16 -17.46 -6.73
N GLU A 300 -6.36 -18.02 -6.96
CA GLU A 300 -6.73 -18.70 -8.21
C GLU A 300 -6.78 -17.72 -9.39
N SER A 301 -6.23 -18.17 -10.54
CA SER A 301 -6.08 -17.33 -11.74
C SER A 301 -7.40 -17.01 -12.47
N GLU A 302 -8.46 -17.75 -12.19
CA GLU A 302 -9.80 -17.54 -12.74
C GLU A 302 -10.42 -16.21 -12.30
N TYR A 303 -10.02 -15.70 -11.11
CA TYR A 303 -10.44 -14.39 -10.64
C TYR A 303 -9.44 -13.33 -11.09
N VAL A 304 -9.92 -12.29 -11.78
CA VAL A 304 -9.05 -11.19 -12.26
C VAL A 304 -8.43 -10.38 -11.11
N PHE A 305 -9.09 -10.34 -9.98
CA PHE A 305 -8.65 -9.61 -8.77
C PHE A 305 -7.82 -10.50 -7.83
N ASN A 306 -6.93 -9.86 -7.09
CA ASN A 306 -6.08 -10.52 -6.09
C ASN A 306 -6.64 -10.39 -4.65
N ARG A 307 -7.38 -9.32 -4.37
CA ARG A 307 -8.00 -9.05 -3.06
C ARG A 307 -9.30 -8.30 -3.23
N ILE A 308 -10.25 -8.57 -2.34
CA ILE A 308 -11.44 -7.75 -2.16
C ILE A 308 -11.57 -7.37 -0.69
N SER A 309 -12.06 -6.18 -0.41
CA SER A 309 -12.31 -5.67 0.92
C SER A 309 -13.76 -5.24 1.08
N PHE A 310 -14.25 -5.24 2.32
CA PHE A 310 -15.61 -4.87 2.67
C PHE A 310 -15.58 -3.65 3.61
N PRO A 311 -15.49 -2.42 3.08
CA PRO A 311 -15.31 -1.20 3.89
C PRO A 311 -16.36 -1.02 4.99
N MET A 312 -17.62 -1.44 4.74
CA MET A 312 -18.70 -1.36 5.75
C MET A 312 -18.37 -2.16 7.03
N ASN A 313 -17.42 -3.10 7.00
CA ASN A 313 -16.97 -3.84 8.17
C ASN A 313 -15.78 -3.18 8.87
N PHE A 314 -15.11 -2.21 8.25
CA PHE A 314 -14.06 -1.39 8.89
C PHE A 314 -14.71 -0.34 9.80
N SER A 315 -15.73 0.35 9.26
CA SER A 315 -16.61 1.24 10.00
C SER A 315 -18.02 1.21 9.40
N GLY A 316 -19.04 1.13 10.23
CA GLY A 316 -20.45 1.17 9.79
C GLY A 316 -20.87 2.50 9.12
N GLU A 317 -20.04 3.53 9.23
CA GLU A 317 -20.29 4.86 8.61
C GLU A 317 -19.75 4.93 7.15
N THR A 318 -19.16 3.85 6.63
CA THR A 318 -18.61 3.84 5.25
C THR A 318 -19.62 3.38 4.19
N ALA A 319 -20.79 2.96 4.58
CA ALA A 319 -21.90 2.63 3.67
C ALA A 319 -23.23 3.16 4.22
N PRO A 320 -24.21 3.47 3.36
CA PRO A 320 -25.54 3.82 3.81
C PRO A 320 -26.18 2.64 4.59
N ARG A 321 -27.13 2.96 5.45
CA ARG A 321 -27.87 1.95 6.20
C ARG A 321 -28.51 0.93 5.24
N ASP A 322 -28.44 -0.34 5.62
CA ASP A 322 -28.97 -1.48 4.85
C ASP A 322 -28.34 -1.65 3.45
N ARG A 323 -27.12 -1.15 3.25
CA ARG A 323 -26.30 -1.28 2.06
C ARG A 323 -24.98 -1.98 2.39
N SER A 324 -24.31 -2.44 1.35
CA SER A 324 -22.97 -3.02 1.45
C SER A 324 -22.00 -2.39 0.47
N SER A 325 -20.72 -2.42 0.80
CA SER A 325 -19.65 -1.91 -0.04
C SER A 325 -18.57 -2.96 -0.26
N ILE A 326 -18.05 -3.04 -1.49
CA ILE A 326 -16.90 -3.87 -1.86
C ILE A 326 -15.87 -2.96 -2.52
N LEU A 327 -14.61 -3.12 -2.15
CA LEU A 327 -13.47 -2.54 -2.83
C LEU A 327 -12.60 -3.67 -3.38
N VAL A 328 -12.44 -3.72 -4.70
CA VAL A 328 -11.77 -4.81 -5.42
C VAL A 328 -10.44 -4.33 -5.97
N GLU A 329 -9.38 -5.12 -5.78
CA GLU A 329 -8.03 -4.82 -6.24
C GLU A 329 -7.61 -5.71 -7.40
N VAL A 330 -7.26 -5.08 -8.51
CA VAL A 330 -6.72 -5.72 -9.71
C VAL A 330 -5.36 -5.14 -10.02
N THR A 331 -4.30 -5.87 -9.70
CA THR A 331 -2.93 -5.46 -10.01
C THR A 331 -2.58 -5.75 -11.46
N TYR A 332 -1.81 -4.84 -12.06
CA TYR A 332 -1.28 -5.02 -13.41
C TYR A 332 0.12 -4.42 -13.53
N ARG A 333 0.83 -4.76 -14.60
CA ARG A 333 2.13 -4.21 -14.95
C ARG A 333 2.24 -4.01 -16.46
N GLY A 334 2.89 -2.93 -16.88
CA GLY A 334 3.02 -2.58 -18.30
C GLY A 334 1.75 -1.93 -18.87
N THR A 335 1.15 -2.54 -19.87
CA THR A 335 -0.02 -1.97 -20.54
C THR A 335 -1.23 -1.88 -19.60
N ARG A 336 -1.80 -0.70 -19.50
CA ARG A 336 -3.00 -0.44 -18.71
C ARG A 336 -4.20 -1.22 -19.27
N PRO A 337 -4.88 -2.03 -18.45
CA PRO A 337 -6.11 -2.70 -18.86
C PRO A 337 -7.24 -1.70 -19.16
N ASN A 338 -8.16 -2.09 -20.05
CA ASN A 338 -9.39 -1.32 -20.25
C ASN A 338 -10.24 -1.37 -18.96
N LEU A 339 -10.64 -0.20 -18.44
CA LEU A 339 -11.36 -0.12 -17.17
C LEU A 339 -12.73 -0.76 -17.24
N GLU A 340 -13.49 -0.59 -18.34
CA GLU A 340 -14.83 -1.17 -18.47
C GLU A 340 -14.78 -2.70 -18.60
N GLU A 341 -13.83 -3.24 -19.36
CA GLU A 341 -13.60 -4.69 -19.42
C GLU A 341 -13.16 -5.24 -18.04
N THR A 342 -12.35 -4.50 -17.31
CA THR A 342 -11.93 -4.88 -15.95
C THR A 342 -13.12 -4.93 -15.00
N LYS A 343 -14.00 -3.94 -15.04
CA LYS A 343 -15.24 -3.91 -14.26
C LYS A 343 -16.13 -5.12 -14.57
N ILE A 344 -16.31 -5.48 -15.86
CA ILE A 344 -17.08 -6.65 -16.27
C ILE A 344 -16.48 -7.91 -15.65
N LYS A 345 -15.19 -8.17 -15.83
CA LYS A 345 -14.50 -9.35 -15.27
C LYS A 345 -14.54 -9.39 -13.74
N VAL A 346 -14.48 -8.22 -13.08
CA VAL A 346 -14.64 -8.12 -11.63
C VAL A 346 -16.04 -8.57 -11.22
N ARG A 347 -17.10 -8.09 -11.90
CA ARG A 347 -18.47 -8.49 -11.59
C ARG A 347 -18.68 -9.99 -11.78
N GLU A 348 -18.24 -10.54 -12.92
CA GLU A 348 -18.29 -11.97 -13.23
C GLU A 348 -17.59 -12.81 -12.16
N GLY A 349 -16.38 -12.42 -11.76
CA GLY A 349 -15.63 -13.10 -10.71
C GLY A 349 -16.30 -13.02 -9.33
N LEU A 350 -16.92 -11.90 -8.96
CA LEU A 350 -17.67 -11.76 -7.71
C LEU A 350 -18.93 -12.63 -7.70
N ILE A 351 -19.62 -12.78 -8.84
CA ILE A 351 -20.77 -13.70 -9.00
C ILE A 351 -20.30 -15.15 -8.91
N ALA A 352 -19.23 -15.51 -9.63
CA ALA A 352 -18.64 -16.86 -9.58
C ALA A 352 -18.18 -17.26 -8.16
N ALA A 353 -17.67 -16.30 -7.39
CA ALA A 353 -17.30 -16.51 -5.98
C ALA A 353 -18.50 -16.49 -5.01
N GLY A 354 -19.73 -16.29 -5.49
CA GLY A 354 -20.95 -16.25 -4.67
C GLY A 354 -21.07 -15.02 -3.75
N ILE A 355 -20.29 -13.95 -4.03
CA ILE A 355 -20.32 -12.70 -3.26
C ILE A 355 -21.42 -11.78 -3.76
N LEU A 356 -21.55 -11.67 -5.08
CA LEU A 356 -22.68 -11.04 -5.74
C LEU A 356 -23.58 -12.10 -6.38
N SER A 357 -24.84 -11.73 -6.60
CA SER A 357 -25.76 -12.44 -7.50
C SER A 357 -26.03 -11.60 -8.74
N GLU A 358 -26.57 -12.23 -9.79
CA GLU A 358 -26.96 -11.52 -11.02
C GLU A 358 -28.05 -10.46 -10.76
N ASP A 359 -28.93 -10.72 -9.77
CA ASP A 359 -30.04 -9.86 -9.37
C ASP A 359 -29.64 -8.72 -8.43
N ASP A 360 -28.38 -8.69 -7.95
CA ASP A 360 -27.94 -7.61 -7.06
C ASP A 360 -27.95 -6.27 -7.76
N LYS A 361 -28.71 -5.34 -7.18
CA LYS A 361 -28.73 -3.96 -7.64
C LYS A 361 -27.50 -3.22 -7.14
N VAL A 362 -26.72 -2.68 -8.07
CA VAL A 362 -25.49 -1.96 -7.82
C VAL A 362 -25.75 -0.45 -7.89
N ASP A 363 -25.53 0.26 -6.79
CA ASP A 363 -25.67 1.71 -6.67
C ASP A 363 -24.45 2.47 -7.18
N VAL A 364 -23.25 1.94 -6.91
CA VAL A 364 -21.95 2.49 -7.31
C VAL A 364 -21.13 1.41 -8.00
N PHE A 365 -20.52 1.73 -9.13
CA PHE A 365 -19.63 0.83 -9.85
C PHE A 365 -18.56 1.62 -10.59
N ASP A 366 -17.59 2.13 -9.84
CA ASP A 366 -16.54 3.01 -10.33
C ASP A 366 -15.17 2.32 -10.26
N ALA A 367 -14.25 2.71 -11.14
CA ALA A 367 -12.90 2.20 -11.17
C ALA A 367 -11.89 3.35 -11.13
N LEU A 368 -10.90 3.22 -10.24
CA LEU A 368 -9.77 4.14 -10.08
C LEU A 368 -8.49 3.41 -10.48
N ASP A 369 -7.57 4.13 -11.12
CA ASP A 369 -6.30 3.57 -11.60
C ASP A 369 -5.11 4.30 -10.97
N PHE A 370 -4.19 3.54 -10.41
CA PHE A 370 -3.00 4.04 -9.72
C PHE A 370 -1.73 3.47 -10.37
N LYS A 371 -0.95 4.36 -11.00
CA LYS A 371 0.31 4.00 -11.65
C LYS A 371 1.29 3.34 -10.68
N TYR A 372 1.49 3.91 -9.49
CA TYR A 372 2.39 3.40 -8.47
C TYR A 372 1.60 2.79 -7.32
N ALA A 373 1.52 1.48 -7.26
CA ALA A 373 0.83 0.75 -6.18
C ALA A 373 1.82 0.06 -5.23
N TYR A 374 2.63 -0.84 -5.77
CA TYR A 374 3.63 -1.56 -4.99
C TYR A 374 5.00 -1.39 -5.64
N VAL A 375 5.98 -1.02 -4.82
CA VAL A 375 7.39 -1.10 -5.17
C VAL A 375 7.79 -2.57 -5.19
N ILE A 376 8.42 -3.00 -6.26
CA ILE A 376 8.93 -4.36 -6.42
C ILE A 376 10.42 -4.35 -6.10
N ASN A 377 10.80 -5.14 -5.11
CA ASN A 377 12.20 -5.27 -4.70
C ASN A 377 12.82 -6.38 -5.55
N ASP A 378 13.29 -6.03 -6.74
CA ASP A 378 14.06 -6.94 -7.60
C ASP A 378 15.48 -7.17 -7.08
N LEU A 379 16.26 -8.00 -7.77
CA LEU A 379 17.62 -8.33 -7.33
C LEU A 379 18.58 -7.13 -7.36
N ASP A 380 18.34 -6.15 -8.21
CA ASP A 380 19.15 -4.92 -8.35
C ASP A 380 18.55 -3.71 -7.59
N HIS A 381 17.42 -3.87 -6.90
CA HIS A 381 16.71 -2.81 -6.20
C HIS A 381 17.62 -1.95 -5.32
N GLY A 382 18.35 -2.58 -4.41
CA GLY A 382 19.20 -1.85 -3.45
C GLY A 382 20.26 -0.99 -4.14
N ARG A 383 20.89 -1.52 -5.19
CA ARG A 383 21.90 -0.81 -5.98
C ARG A 383 21.30 0.42 -6.70
N ASN A 384 20.20 0.22 -7.43
CA ASN A 384 19.57 1.29 -8.19
C ASN A 384 19.03 2.40 -7.29
N VAL A 385 18.40 2.04 -6.16
CA VAL A 385 17.92 3.00 -5.16
C VAL A 385 19.07 3.78 -4.53
N ALA A 386 20.19 3.13 -4.20
CA ALA A 386 21.35 3.80 -3.61
C ALA A 386 21.93 4.87 -4.55
N ILE A 387 22.13 4.55 -5.84
CA ILE A 387 22.62 5.51 -6.85
C ILE A 387 21.75 6.76 -6.87
N ILE A 388 20.43 6.59 -6.93
CA ILE A 388 19.49 7.72 -6.99
C ILE A 388 19.50 8.52 -5.68
N HIS A 389 19.43 7.85 -4.54
CA HIS A 389 19.42 8.50 -3.23
C HIS A 389 20.69 9.28 -2.94
N ASP A 390 21.87 8.76 -3.32
CA ASP A 390 23.14 9.44 -3.11
C ASP A 390 23.22 10.70 -3.98
N TYR A 391 22.79 10.62 -5.23
CA TYR A 391 22.69 11.80 -6.11
C TYR A 391 21.74 12.85 -5.53
N LEU A 392 20.51 12.46 -5.16
CA LEU A 392 19.52 13.40 -4.63
C LEU A 392 19.99 14.06 -3.34
N ARG A 393 20.53 13.28 -2.39
CA ARG A 393 21.07 13.81 -1.11
C ARG A 393 22.26 14.72 -1.33
N GLY A 394 23.15 14.40 -2.25
CA GLY A 394 24.27 15.27 -2.67
C GLY A 394 23.81 16.64 -3.18
N ASN A 395 22.57 16.71 -3.68
CA ASN A 395 21.91 17.93 -4.15
C ASN A 395 20.87 18.50 -3.17
N ARG A 396 20.98 18.21 -1.87
CA ARG A 396 20.06 18.69 -0.81
C ARG A 396 18.59 18.27 -0.99
N ILE A 397 18.34 17.18 -1.71
CA ILE A 397 17.03 16.62 -1.91
C ILE A 397 16.94 15.33 -1.09
N HIS A 398 16.02 15.27 -0.15
CA HIS A 398 15.86 14.17 0.78
C HIS A 398 14.59 13.38 0.45
N PRO A 399 14.71 12.22 -0.20
CA PRO A 399 13.60 11.32 -0.44
C PRO A 399 12.99 10.81 0.86
N MET A 400 11.66 10.74 0.93
CA MET A 400 10.93 10.24 2.09
C MET A 400 9.65 9.52 1.68
N GLY A 401 9.14 8.67 2.59
CA GLY A 401 7.91 7.91 2.37
C GLY A 401 8.06 6.77 1.38
N ARG A 402 6.97 6.01 1.20
CA ARG A 402 6.95 4.76 0.45
C ARG A 402 7.59 4.87 -0.94
N PHE A 403 7.24 5.89 -1.69
CA PHE A 403 7.69 6.05 -3.09
C PHE A 403 8.94 6.91 -3.22
N GLY A 404 9.23 7.81 -2.27
CA GLY A 404 10.49 8.54 -2.22
C GLY A 404 11.64 7.67 -1.74
N GLU A 405 11.44 6.87 -0.71
CA GLU A 405 12.42 5.86 -0.27
C GLU A 405 12.46 4.63 -1.19
N TRP A 406 11.47 4.47 -2.05
CA TRP A 406 11.27 3.32 -2.92
C TRP A 406 11.27 2.01 -2.15
N GLY A 407 10.45 1.96 -1.07
CA GLY A 407 10.41 0.83 -0.15
C GLY A 407 9.00 0.42 0.24
N TYR A 408 8.86 -0.77 0.83
CA TYR A 408 7.58 -1.26 1.32
C TYR A 408 7.27 -0.66 2.69
N LEU A 409 6.72 0.56 2.72
CA LEU A 409 6.31 1.24 3.94
C LEU A 409 4.79 1.21 4.12
N ASN A 410 4.33 0.88 5.32
CA ASN A 410 2.95 1.07 5.75
C ASN A 410 2.73 2.53 6.20
N MET A 411 1.50 2.88 6.57
CA MET A 411 1.12 4.25 6.97
C MET A 411 1.98 4.78 8.14
N ASP A 412 2.18 3.96 9.17
CA ASP A 412 2.99 4.31 10.34
C ASP A 412 4.44 4.59 9.98
N ARG A 413 5.05 3.75 9.15
CA ARG A 413 6.41 3.94 8.65
C ARG A 413 6.53 5.15 7.73
N SER A 414 5.50 5.45 6.96
CA SER A 414 5.44 6.66 6.13
C SER A 414 5.42 7.94 6.99
N ILE A 415 4.67 7.93 8.09
CA ILE A 415 4.67 9.03 9.07
C ILE A 415 6.06 9.20 9.70
N LEU A 416 6.68 8.10 10.14
CA LEU A 416 8.03 8.12 10.71
C LEU A 416 9.08 8.58 9.71
N SER A 417 8.96 8.19 8.46
CA SER A 417 9.87 8.62 7.40
C SER A 417 9.86 10.15 7.24
N GLY A 418 8.68 10.75 7.18
CA GLY A 418 8.53 12.21 7.11
C GLY A 418 9.13 12.92 8.34
N ARG A 419 8.83 12.43 9.54
CA ARG A 419 9.43 12.92 10.78
C ARG A 419 10.96 12.88 10.74
N ASN A 420 11.53 11.73 10.43
CA ASN A 420 12.97 11.53 10.40
C ASN A 420 13.66 12.43 9.37
N ALA A 421 13.02 12.66 8.21
CA ALA A 421 13.53 13.58 7.20
C ALA A 421 13.58 15.03 7.73
N ALA A 422 12.49 15.49 8.37
CA ALA A 422 12.44 16.81 8.99
C ALA A 422 13.49 16.99 10.10
N GLU A 423 13.64 16.01 10.99
CA GLU A 423 14.62 16.04 12.08
C GLU A 423 16.07 16.14 11.56
N LYS A 424 16.40 15.40 10.47
CA LYS A 424 17.73 15.47 9.84
C LYS A 424 18.04 16.87 9.30
N ILE A 425 17.07 17.50 8.63
CA ILE A 425 17.24 18.87 8.11
C ILE A 425 17.46 19.84 9.26
N ARG A 426 16.67 19.77 10.34
CA ARG A 426 16.80 20.66 11.49
C ARG A 426 18.15 20.55 12.22
N VAL A 427 18.76 19.39 12.20
CA VAL A 427 20.10 19.17 12.79
C VAL A 427 21.22 19.63 11.86
N GLY A 428 21.05 19.47 10.54
CA GLY A 428 22.06 19.84 9.55
C GLY A 428 22.11 21.35 9.20
N VAL A 429 21.05 22.09 9.53
CA VAL A 429 20.96 23.56 9.32
C VAL A 429 21.45 24.33 10.55
N ARG A 430 21.90 23.66 11.60
CA ARG A 430 22.61 24.25 12.75
C ARG A 430 24.12 24.07 12.57
#